data_c52135d38a41ac3223a5e55821657d57
#
_entry.id   c52135d38a41ac3223a5e55821657d57
#
_cell.length_a   1.000
_cell.length_b   1.000
_cell.length_c   1.000
_cell.angle_alpha   90.00
_cell.angle_beta   90.00
_cell.angle_gamma   90.00
#
_symmetry.space_group_name_H-M   'P 1'
#
loop_
_entity.id
_entity.type
_entity.pdbx_description
1 polymer ?
#
loop_
_entity_poly.entity_id
_entity_poly.type
_entity_poly.pdbx_seq_one_letter_code
_entity_poly.pdbx_strand_id
1 'polypeptide(L)'
;FLYSLVMDTYTGGSYSTAPFLDMPLNHKVFLAQFDAIKKIAANESCVIVGRCADYALADEPHCLNIFIRSNMDDRIKRISERLNVPENKAKDIIKKKDKERSSYYNYYTSKKWGDARSYDLCLNTSQISVEDSIELILKYRECMRSHNK
;
A
#
# COMPACT_ATOMS: atom_id res chain seq x y z
N PHE A 1 6.85 6.70 13.98
CA PHE A 1 7.97 7.46 14.58
C PHE A 1 8.29 8.74 13.80
N LEU A 2 8.57 8.65 12.50
CA LEU A 2 8.81 9.84 11.65
C LEU A 2 7.58 10.75 11.52
N TYR A 3 6.39 10.17 11.46
CA TYR A 3 5.14 10.93 11.38
C TYR A 3 4.83 11.68 12.69
N SER A 4 5.04 11.04 13.85
CA SER A 4 4.84 11.70 15.14
C SER A 4 5.82 12.88 15.33
N LEU A 5 7.07 12.73 14.89
CA LEU A 5 8.07 13.78 14.97
C LEU A 5 7.72 15.01 14.11
N VAL A 6 7.04 14.80 12.96
CA VAL A 6 6.63 15.90 12.07
C VAL A 6 5.34 16.55 12.54
N MET A 7 4.39 15.77 13.12
CA MET A 7 3.14 16.32 13.63
C MET A 7 3.32 17.10 14.94
N ASP A 8 4.26 16.71 15.80
CA ASP A 8 4.60 17.51 16.98
C ASP A 8 5.13 18.92 16.62
N THR A 9 5.75 19.05 15.44
CA THR A 9 6.18 20.35 14.90
C THR A 9 5.03 21.14 14.26
N TYR A 10 3.95 20.50 13.86
CA TYR A 10 2.82 21.13 13.15
C TYR A 10 1.69 21.60 14.08
N THR A 11 1.53 20.98 15.26
CA THR A 11 0.42 21.26 16.20
C THR A 11 0.77 22.18 17.35
N GLY A 12 2.03 22.54 17.53
CA GLY A 12 2.52 23.36 18.65
C GLY A 12 3.23 24.63 18.23
N GLY A 13 2.50 25.70 17.96
CA GLY A 13 2.99 27.10 18.05
C GLY A 13 4.21 27.46 17.19
N SER A 14 4.03 28.47 16.41
CA SER A 14 5.02 29.46 15.88
C SER A 14 6.52 29.12 16.02
N TYR A 15 7.04 28.10 15.31
CA TYR A 15 8.50 27.97 15.09
C TYR A 15 8.81 27.29 13.75
N SER A 16 9.41 28.10 12.84
CA SER A 16 10.35 27.71 11.78
C SER A 16 9.93 26.58 10.80
N THR A 17 9.60 26.97 9.60
CA THR A 17 9.53 26.14 8.38
C THR A 17 10.87 25.47 8.01
N ALA A 18 11.94 25.71 8.75
CA ALA A 18 13.30 25.24 8.48
C ALA A 18 13.44 23.70 8.42
N PRO A 19 12.88 22.86 9.32
CA PRO A 19 13.07 21.42 9.26
C PRO A 19 12.47 20.77 8.00
N PHE A 20 11.39 21.35 7.46
CA PHE A 20 10.75 20.83 6.25
C PHE A 20 11.51 21.18 4.97
N LEU A 21 12.23 22.31 4.96
CA LEU A 21 13.01 22.73 3.79
C LEU A 21 14.22 21.83 3.55
N ASP A 22 14.87 21.34 4.60
CA ASP A 22 16.05 20.46 4.51
C ASP A 22 15.70 18.97 4.32
N MET A 23 14.42 18.61 4.35
CA MET A 23 13.99 17.21 4.20
C MET A 23 14.17 16.74 2.76
N PRO A 24 14.71 15.52 2.53
CA PRO A 24 14.83 14.93 1.20
C PRO A 24 13.49 14.88 0.46
N LEU A 25 13.51 15.15 -0.85
CA LEU A 25 12.30 15.21 -1.68
C LEU A 25 11.38 13.98 -1.54
N ASN A 26 11.98 12.79 -1.47
CA ASN A 26 11.23 11.54 -1.29
C ASN A 26 10.41 11.51 0.00
N HIS A 27 10.90 12.09 1.09
CA HIS A 27 10.17 12.20 2.35
C HIS A 27 9.03 13.21 2.26
N LYS A 28 9.26 14.36 1.61
CA LYS A 28 8.18 15.33 1.35
C LYS A 28 7.05 14.72 0.54
N VAL A 29 7.39 13.96 -0.51
CA VAL A 29 6.41 13.24 -1.33
C VAL A 29 5.64 12.20 -0.50
N PHE A 30 6.34 11.44 0.35
CA PHE A 30 5.68 10.46 1.23
C PHE A 30 4.67 11.14 2.16
N LEU A 31 5.06 12.22 2.84
CA LEU A 31 4.18 12.95 3.76
C LEU A 31 2.96 13.54 3.03
N ALA A 32 3.17 14.16 1.87
CA ALA A 32 2.07 14.70 1.06
C ALA A 32 1.09 13.59 0.62
N GLN A 33 1.59 12.41 0.25
CA GLN A 33 0.75 11.25 -0.09
C GLN A 33 0.01 10.72 1.14
N PHE A 34 0.66 10.65 2.29
CA PHE A 34 0.07 10.23 3.56
C PHE A 34 -1.13 11.12 3.94
N ASP A 35 -0.94 12.44 3.90
CA ASP A 35 -1.99 13.42 4.20
C ASP A 35 -3.14 13.34 3.18
N ALA A 36 -2.83 13.20 1.90
CA ALA A 36 -3.83 13.05 0.85
C ALA A 36 -4.68 11.79 1.06
N ILE A 37 -4.06 10.66 1.40
CA ILE A 37 -4.73 9.39 1.69
C ILE A 37 -5.71 9.57 2.87
N LYS A 38 -5.28 10.18 3.96
CA LYS A 38 -6.14 10.43 5.12
C LYS A 38 -7.32 11.33 4.78
N LYS A 39 -7.10 12.40 4.03
CA LYS A 39 -8.15 13.32 3.58
C LYS A 39 -9.19 12.62 2.68
N ILE A 40 -8.76 11.79 1.73
CA ILE A 40 -9.65 11.04 0.86
C ILE A 40 -10.50 10.07 1.68
N ALA A 41 -9.86 9.28 2.54
CA ALA A 41 -10.55 8.28 3.35
C ALA A 41 -11.55 8.88 4.35
N ALA A 42 -11.27 10.09 4.87
CA ALA A 42 -12.17 10.79 5.77
C ALA A 42 -13.45 11.34 5.09
N ASN A 43 -13.38 11.60 3.78
CA ASN A 43 -14.47 12.23 3.06
C ASN A 43 -15.42 11.22 2.37
N GLU A 44 -14.89 10.08 1.91
CA GLU A 44 -15.67 9.12 1.13
C GLU A 44 -15.12 7.70 1.17
N SER A 45 -15.94 6.74 0.78
CA SER A 45 -15.49 5.36 0.55
C SER A 45 -14.57 5.30 -0.66
N CYS A 46 -13.38 4.73 -0.48
CA CYS A 46 -12.36 4.72 -1.52
C CYS A 46 -11.62 3.38 -1.58
N VAL A 47 -10.96 3.14 -2.71
CA VAL A 47 -10.00 2.05 -2.91
C VAL A 47 -8.64 2.67 -3.21
N ILE A 48 -7.66 2.38 -2.38
CA ILE A 48 -6.32 2.95 -2.49
C ILE A 48 -5.33 1.84 -2.81
N VAL A 49 -4.47 2.06 -3.81
CA VAL A 49 -3.50 1.05 -4.24
C VAL A 49 -2.08 1.46 -3.86
N GLY A 50 -1.49 0.72 -2.92
CA GLY A 50 -0.12 0.91 -2.48
C GLY A 50 0.11 2.18 -1.65
N ARG A 51 1.29 2.81 -1.81
CA ARG A 51 1.68 4.07 -1.13
C ARG A 51 1.64 4.02 0.40
N CYS A 52 1.82 2.82 0.98
CA CYS A 52 1.70 2.60 2.43
C CYS A 52 0.35 3.06 3.00
N ALA A 53 -0.75 2.89 2.22
CA ALA A 53 -2.07 3.32 2.65
C ALA A 53 -2.54 2.58 3.90
N ASP A 54 -2.19 1.31 4.06
CA ASP A 54 -2.41 0.51 5.25
C ASP A 54 -1.74 1.09 6.51
N TYR A 55 -0.62 1.78 6.32
CA TYR A 55 0.07 2.48 7.40
C TYR A 55 -0.58 3.85 7.68
N ALA A 56 -0.96 4.58 6.63
CA ALA A 56 -1.63 5.87 6.77
C ALA A 56 -3.01 5.75 7.43
N LEU A 57 -3.71 4.64 7.20
CA LEU A 57 -5.05 4.36 7.70
C LEU A 57 -5.08 3.31 8.82
N ALA A 58 -3.97 3.14 9.55
CA ALA A 58 -3.86 2.11 10.60
C ALA A 58 -4.88 2.30 11.74
N ASP A 59 -5.31 3.53 11.99
CA ASP A 59 -6.27 3.87 13.04
C ASP A 59 -7.72 3.92 12.53
N GLU A 60 -7.95 3.66 11.22
CA GLU A 60 -9.29 3.71 10.63
C GLU A 60 -10.02 2.37 10.83
N PRO A 61 -11.11 2.34 11.61
CA PRO A 61 -11.75 1.09 12.04
C PRO A 61 -12.43 0.32 10.90
N HIS A 62 -12.69 0.98 9.77
CA HIS A 62 -13.37 0.39 8.60
C HIS A 62 -12.44 0.16 7.42
N CYS A 63 -11.14 0.23 7.62
CA CYS A 63 -10.15 -0.07 6.61
C CYS A 63 -9.97 -1.58 6.45
N LEU A 64 -9.95 -2.06 5.21
CA LEU A 64 -9.66 -3.44 4.85
C LEU A 64 -8.36 -3.49 4.07
N ASN A 65 -7.34 -4.09 4.65
CA ASN A 65 -6.01 -4.21 4.08
C ASN A 65 -5.86 -5.52 3.32
N ILE A 66 -5.64 -5.44 2.01
CA ILE A 66 -5.59 -6.62 1.12
C ILE A 66 -4.24 -6.72 0.45
N PHE A 67 -3.64 -7.90 0.50
CA PHE A 67 -2.44 -8.22 -0.28
C PHE A 67 -2.77 -9.16 -1.43
N ILE A 68 -2.54 -8.70 -2.66
CA ILE A 68 -2.77 -9.49 -3.87
C ILE A 68 -1.42 -9.94 -4.41
N ARG A 69 -1.26 -11.24 -4.58
CA ARG A 69 -0.08 -11.85 -5.18
C ARG A 69 -0.45 -12.78 -6.35
N SER A 70 0.52 -13.15 -7.13
CA SER A 70 0.40 -14.15 -8.18
C SER A 70 1.73 -14.93 -8.28
N ASN A 71 1.69 -16.17 -8.77
CA ASN A 71 2.86 -16.99 -9.00
C ASN A 71 3.79 -16.33 -10.03
N MET A 72 5.09 -16.61 -9.93
CA MET A 72 6.08 -15.93 -10.76
C MET A 72 5.87 -16.18 -12.26
N ASP A 73 5.53 -17.41 -12.63
CA ASP A 73 5.36 -17.80 -14.05
C ASP A 73 4.18 -17.05 -14.70
N ASP A 74 3.04 -16.94 -14.00
CA ASP A 74 1.87 -16.19 -14.48
C ASP A 74 2.17 -14.69 -14.59
N ARG A 75 2.97 -14.18 -13.67
CA ARG A 75 3.43 -12.77 -13.71
C ARG A 75 4.35 -12.51 -14.88
N ILE A 76 5.29 -13.44 -15.16
CA ILE A 76 6.22 -13.34 -16.28
C ILE A 76 5.44 -13.32 -17.58
N LYS A 77 4.54 -14.28 -17.80
CA LYS A 77 3.70 -14.35 -18.99
C LYS A 77 2.94 -13.04 -19.22
N ARG A 78 2.20 -12.58 -18.21
CA ARG A 78 1.42 -11.33 -18.29
C ARG A 78 2.26 -10.09 -18.57
N ILE A 79 3.46 -9.98 -17.98
CA ILE A 79 4.33 -8.81 -18.21
C ILE A 79 5.03 -8.92 -19.58
N SER A 80 5.42 -10.11 -19.99
CA SER A 80 5.98 -10.38 -21.34
C SER A 80 4.98 -9.94 -22.43
N GLU A 81 3.74 -10.38 -22.33
CA GLU A 81 2.67 -10.03 -23.28
C GLU A 81 2.38 -8.52 -23.24
N ARG A 82 2.17 -7.95 -22.05
CA ARG A 82 1.79 -6.53 -21.89
C ARG A 82 2.84 -5.55 -22.39
N LEU A 83 4.12 -5.87 -22.19
CA LEU A 83 5.25 -4.99 -22.56
C LEU A 83 5.90 -5.41 -23.88
N ASN A 84 5.46 -6.50 -24.51
CA ASN A 84 6.05 -7.09 -25.70
C ASN A 84 7.56 -7.30 -25.55
N VAL A 85 7.98 -7.97 -24.46
CA VAL A 85 9.39 -8.27 -24.15
C VAL A 85 9.57 -9.76 -23.90
N PRO A 86 10.79 -10.31 -24.11
CA PRO A 86 11.08 -11.71 -23.77
C PRO A 86 10.85 -12.01 -22.28
N GLU A 87 10.50 -13.25 -21.96
CA GLU A 87 10.18 -13.69 -20.58
C GLU A 87 11.32 -13.46 -19.57
N ASN A 88 12.58 -13.66 -19.99
CA ASN A 88 13.73 -13.38 -19.16
C ASN A 88 13.78 -11.90 -18.75
N LYS A 89 13.53 -10.98 -19.67
CA LYS A 89 13.46 -9.54 -19.42
C LYS A 89 12.24 -9.19 -18.55
N ALA A 90 11.09 -9.81 -18.78
CA ALA A 90 9.90 -9.66 -17.95
C ALA A 90 10.19 -10.07 -16.50
N LYS A 91 10.89 -11.18 -16.28
CA LYS A 91 11.32 -11.66 -14.95
C LYS A 91 12.20 -10.63 -14.22
N ASP A 92 13.14 -10.02 -14.91
CA ASP A 92 14.03 -9.01 -14.32
C ASP A 92 13.27 -7.74 -13.96
N ILE A 93 12.36 -7.30 -14.82
CA ILE A 93 11.47 -6.17 -14.55
C ILE A 93 10.64 -6.43 -13.29
N ILE A 94 10.05 -7.62 -13.16
CA ILE A 94 9.26 -8.01 -12.00
C ILE A 94 10.10 -7.96 -10.72
N LYS A 95 11.26 -8.59 -10.71
CA LYS A 95 12.16 -8.61 -9.55
C LYS A 95 12.57 -7.20 -9.13
N LYS A 96 12.93 -6.36 -10.11
CA LYS A 96 13.29 -4.96 -9.83
C LYS A 96 12.12 -4.21 -9.20
N LYS A 97 10.92 -4.33 -9.76
CA LYS A 97 9.72 -3.66 -9.25
C LYS A 97 9.29 -4.15 -7.86
N ASP A 98 9.42 -5.44 -7.59
CA ASP A 98 9.13 -5.98 -6.26
C ASP A 98 10.15 -5.49 -5.23
N LYS A 99 11.43 -5.42 -5.60
CA LYS A 99 12.47 -4.83 -4.74
C LYS A 99 12.20 -3.36 -4.45
N GLU A 100 11.82 -2.57 -5.45
CA GLU A 100 11.46 -1.16 -5.28
C GLU A 100 10.28 -1.01 -4.30
N ARG A 101 9.20 -1.81 -4.48
CA ARG A 101 8.02 -1.78 -3.59
C ARG A 101 8.36 -2.19 -2.17
N SER A 102 9.07 -3.31 -2.00
CA SER A 102 9.44 -3.81 -0.68
C SER A 102 10.37 -2.84 0.05
N SER A 103 11.35 -2.26 -0.64
CA SER A 103 12.25 -1.26 -0.04
C SER A 103 11.50 -0.02 0.42
N TYR A 104 10.60 0.50 -0.43
CA TYR A 104 9.76 1.66 -0.09
C TYR A 104 8.87 1.38 1.12
N TYR A 105 8.12 0.27 1.08
CA TYR A 105 7.21 -0.10 2.15
C TYR A 105 7.93 -0.35 3.47
N ASN A 106 9.00 -1.17 3.45
CA ASN A 106 9.75 -1.49 4.66
C ASN A 106 10.39 -0.26 5.30
N TYR A 107 10.87 0.69 4.47
CA TYR A 107 11.49 1.92 4.96
C TYR A 107 10.50 2.83 5.67
N TYR A 108 9.33 3.09 5.06
CA TYR A 108 8.36 4.04 5.61
C TYR A 108 7.44 3.47 6.69
N THR A 109 7.20 2.16 6.70
CA THR A 109 6.27 1.55 7.67
C THR A 109 6.95 0.79 8.79
N SER A 110 8.25 0.51 8.67
CA SER A 110 9.00 -0.43 9.53
C SER A 110 8.39 -1.84 9.59
N LYS A 111 7.49 -2.16 8.66
CA LYS A 111 6.89 -3.49 8.47
C LYS A 111 7.58 -4.20 7.30
N LYS A 112 7.35 -5.51 7.16
CA LYS A 112 7.85 -6.29 6.04
C LYS A 112 6.78 -6.40 4.95
N TRP A 113 7.08 -5.93 3.74
CA TRP A 113 6.17 -6.03 2.60
C TRP A 113 5.78 -7.48 2.30
N GLY A 114 4.48 -7.75 2.17
CA GLY A 114 3.95 -9.10 1.93
C GLY A 114 3.92 -10.03 3.14
N ASP A 115 4.20 -9.53 4.34
CA ASP A 115 3.98 -10.29 5.57
C ASP A 115 2.47 -10.37 5.86
N ALA A 116 1.93 -11.60 5.83
CA ALA A 116 0.50 -11.84 5.99
C ALA A 116 -0.11 -11.22 7.26
N ARG A 117 0.68 -11.02 8.31
CA ARG A 117 0.24 -10.39 9.57
C ARG A 117 -0.13 -8.92 9.44
N SER A 118 0.27 -8.28 8.34
CA SER A 118 -0.03 -6.87 8.06
C SER A 118 -1.29 -6.68 7.20
N TYR A 119 -1.98 -7.75 6.84
CA TYR A 119 -3.13 -7.72 5.93
C TYR A 119 -4.28 -8.55 6.48
N ASP A 120 -5.51 -8.09 6.27
CA ASP A 120 -6.72 -8.79 6.66
C ASP A 120 -7.03 -9.94 5.70
N LEU A 121 -6.65 -9.78 4.41
CA LEU A 121 -6.88 -10.76 3.36
C LEU A 121 -5.68 -10.85 2.41
N CYS A 122 -5.20 -12.08 2.16
CA CYS A 122 -4.14 -12.34 1.18
C CYS A 122 -4.68 -13.24 0.06
N LEU A 123 -4.69 -12.75 -1.19
CA LEU A 123 -5.20 -13.47 -2.34
C LEU A 123 -4.09 -13.87 -3.30
N ASN A 124 -4.17 -15.10 -3.83
CA ASN A 124 -3.34 -15.57 -4.92
C ASN A 124 -4.15 -15.65 -6.23
N THR A 125 -4.03 -14.64 -7.06
CA THR A 125 -4.74 -14.54 -8.35
C THR A 125 -4.22 -15.48 -9.45
N SER A 126 -3.29 -16.38 -9.15
CA SER A 126 -2.98 -17.53 -9.99
C SER A 126 -3.92 -18.72 -9.77
N GLN A 127 -4.71 -18.71 -8.71
CA GLN A 127 -5.60 -19.81 -8.33
C GLN A 127 -7.08 -19.49 -8.55
N ILE A 128 -7.42 -18.22 -8.64
CA ILE A 128 -8.78 -17.74 -8.80
C ILE A 128 -8.84 -16.61 -9.83
N SER A 129 -9.99 -16.42 -10.45
CA SER A 129 -10.22 -15.34 -11.42
C SER A 129 -10.21 -13.97 -10.74
N VAL A 130 -10.19 -12.90 -11.54
CA VAL A 130 -10.34 -11.54 -11.03
C VAL A 130 -11.74 -11.35 -10.45
N GLU A 131 -12.75 -11.89 -11.09
CA GLU A 131 -14.16 -11.86 -10.70
C GLU A 131 -14.36 -12.53 -9.34
N ASP A 132 -13.89 -13.76 -9.18
CA ASP A 132 -13.94 -14.49 -7.90
C ASP A 132 -13.18 -13.77 -6.80
N SER A 133 -12.05 -13.12 -7.14
CA SER A 133 -11.27 -12.30 -6.19
C SER A 133 -12.09 -11.13 -5.67
N ILE A 134 -12.86 -10.47 -6.55
CA ILE A 134 -13.73 -9.34 -6.17
C ILE A 134 -14.86 -9.84 -5.25
N GLU A 135 -15.50 -10.96 -5.59
CA GLU A 135 -16.56 -11.55 -4.76
C GLU A 135 -16.06 -11.92 -3.36
N LEU A 136 -14.88 -12.52 -3.26
CA LEU A 136 -14.25 -12.84 -1.97
C LEU A 136 -13.97 -11.58 -1.13
N ILE A 137 -13.48 -10.53 -1.75
CA ILE A 137 -13.22 -9.24 -1.07
C ILE A 137 -14.53 -8.65 -0.55
N LEU A 138 -15.56 -8.61 -1.37
CA LEU A 138 -16.85 -8.06 -0.99
C LEU A 138 -17.47 -8.88 0.15
N LYS A 139 -17.38 -10.21 0.07
CA LYS A 139 -17.90 -11.11 1.11
C LYS A 139 -17.14 -10.92 2.44
N TYR A 140 -15.82 -10.82 2.38
CA TYR A 140 -15.01 -10.56 3.58
C TYR A 140 -15.43 -9.23 4.26
N ARG A 141 -15.61 -8.16 3.47
CA ARG A 141 -16.09 -6.86 3.97
C ARG A 141 -17.46 -6.95 4.64
N GLU A 142 -18.39 -7.74 4.08
CA GLU A 142 -19.70 -7.97 4.70
C GLU A 142 -19.58 -8.67 6.05
N CYS A 143 -18.73 -9.70 6.15
CA CYS A 143 -18.47 -10.42 7.39
C CYS A 143 -17.86 -9.50 8.46
N MET A 144 -16.90 -8.65 8.10
CA MET A 144 -16.34 -7.65 9.04
C MET A 144 -17.41 -6.70 9.58
N ARG A 145 -18.30 -6.21 8.71
CA ARG A 145 -19.41 -5.31 9.13
C ARG A 145 -20.40 -5.97 10.07
N SER A 146 -20.65 -7.27 9.90
CA SER A 146 -21.56 -8.02 10.77
C SER A 146 -20.94 -8.37 12.13
N HIS A 147 -19.62 -8.50 12.17
CA HIS A 147 -18.88 -8.82 13.41
C HIS A 147 -18.66 -7.60 14.31
N ASN A 148 -18.62 -6.40 13.74
CA ASN A 148 -18.42 -5.14 14.46
C ASN A 148 -19.73 -4.46 14.90
N LYS A 149 -20.86 -5.17 14.81
CA LYS A 149 -22.13 -4.78 15.38
C LYS A 149 -22.33 -5.48 16.72
#